data_d6dbac9e8833e1428618a9bf1ac9dbaf
#
_entry.id   d6dbac9e8833e1428618a9bf1ac9dbaf
#
_cell.length_a   1.000
_cell.length_b   1.000
_cell.length_c   1.000
_cell.angle_alpha   90.00
_cell.angle_beta   90.00
_cell.angle_gamma   90.00
#
_symmetry.space_group_name_H-M   'P 1'
#
loop_
_entity.id
_entity.type
_entity.pdbx_description
1 polymer ?
#
loop_
_entity_poly.entity_id
_entity_poly.type
_entity_poly.pdbx_seq_one_letter_code
_entity_poly.pdbx_strand_id
1 'polypeptide(L)'
;MLGLALTAAAAVAAAGYQSMAPTGQWYGRTFTGLGRGSKQLALTYDDGPNDPHTLRLLEVLAKHEVHATFFLIGRYVSQRPDIVRELIRSGHAIGNHTFTHPLLIFKTSRQIETELMDCQRALGDAVGVQATFWRPPFGGRRPEVLRVARKLGLEPVMWNITGYDWNAPPAEQIEQKVRKQVRGGDVILLHDGGHLRFGADRAQTVIATDRLIARYKSDGYEFVTIPEMMLSSNGHGRE
;
A
#
# COMPACT_ATOMS: atom_id res chain seq x y z
N MET A 1 -28.75 -17.01 28.66
CA MET A 1 -28.50 -17.37 27.24
C MET A 1 -28.42 -16.14 26.34
N LEU A 2 -29.30 -15.15 26.47
CA LEU A 2 -29.29 -13.92 25.66
C LEU A 2 -27.96 -13.10 25.79
N GLY A 3 -27.42 -12.97 27.02
CA GLY A 3 -26.18 -12.27 27.28
C GLY A 3 -24.95 -12.92 26.62
N LEU A 4 -24.86 -14.25 26.65
CA LEU A 4 -23.78 -15.00 25.97
C LEU A 4 -23.83 -14.85 24.44
N ALA A 5 -25.04 -14.83 23.85
CA ALA A 5 -25.23 -14.65 22.44
C ALA A 5 -24.81 -13.23 21.99
N LEU A 6 -25.12 -12.19 22.77
CA LEU A 6 -24.74 -10.82 22.52
C LEU A 6 -23.20 -10.60 22.61
N THR A 7 -22.56 -11.22 23.62
CA THR A 7 -21.09 -11.13 23.74
C THR A 7 -20.36 -11.85 22.60
N ALA A 8 -20.85 -13.01 22.15
CA ALA A 8 -20.30 -13.74 21.03
C ALA A 8 -20.45 -12.93 19.71
N ALA A 9 -21.61 -12.34 19.47
CA ALA A 9 -21.85 -11.49 18.29
C ALA A 9 -20.93 -10.26 18.28
N ALA A 10 -20.75 -9.59 19.42
CA ALA A 10 -19.84 -8.46 19.56
C ALA A 10 -18.37 -8.86 19.30
N ALA A 11 -17.95 -10.01 19.80
CA ALA A 11 -16.59 -10.52 19.56
C ALA A 11 -16.33 -10.82 18.08
N VAL A 12 -17.29 -11.43 17.37
CA VAL A 12 -17.20 -11.69 15.93
C VAL A 12 -17.16 -10.38 15.14
N ALA A 13 -18.00 -9.41 15.48
CA ALA A 13 -17.99 -8.09 14.84
C ALA A 13 -16.64 -7.35 15.04
N ALA A 14 -16.10 -7.40 16.27
CA ALA A 14 -14.81 -6.81 16.59
C ALA A 14 -13.66 -7.49 15.81
N ALA A 15 -13.66 -8.82 15.74
CA ALA A 15 -12.68 -9.57 14.94
C ALA A 15 -12.79 -9.26 13.45
N GLY A 16 -14.02 -9.18 12.91
CA GLY A 16 -14.27 -8.77 11.52
C GLY A 16 -13.76 -7.36 11.24
N TYR A 17 -14.03 -6.40 12.13
CA TYR A 17 -13.49 -5.05 12.03
C TYR A 17 -11.96 -5.06 12.02
N GLN A 18 -11.31 -5.76 12.96
CA GLN A 18 -9.84 -5.85 13.04
C GLN A 18 -9.22 -6.53 11.82
N SER A 19 -9.96 -7.40 11.15
CA SER A 19 -9.50 -8.04 9.91
C SER A 19 -9.40 -7.05 8.74
N MET A 20 -10.18 -5.98 8.75
CA MET A 20 -10.28 -5.03 7.63
C MET A 20 -9.78 -3.60 7.98
N ALA A 21 -9.73 -3.24 9.27
CA ALA A 21 -9.30 -1.92 9.70
C ALA A 21 -7.78 -1.71 9.45
N PRO A 22 -7.35 -0.76 8.59
CA PRO A 22 -5.93 -0.62 8.21
C PRO A 22 -5.00 -0.44 9.40
N THR A 23 -5.42 0.28 10.43
CA THR A 23 -4.64 0.56 11.64
C THR A 23 -4.84 -0.47 12.76
N GLY A 24 -5.65 -1.50 12.56
CA GLY A 24 -5.86 -2.57 13.56
C GLY A 24 -4.59 -3.38 13.79
N GLN A 25 -4.28 -3.72 15.06
CA GLN A 25 -3.05 -4.42 15.45
C GLN A 25 -3.31 -5.72 16.23
N TRP A 26 -4.57 -6.17 16.34
CA TRP A 26 -4.94 -7.36 17.13
C TRP A 26 -4.23 -8.64 16.68
N TYR A 27 -4.04 -8.78 15.37
CA TYR A 27 -3.47 -10.00 14.79
C TYR A 27 -1.95 -9.97 14.68
N GLY A 28 -1.32 -8.87 15.11
CA GLY A 28 0.12 -8.65 15.06
C GLY A 28 0.45 -7.28 14.48
N ARG A 29 1.66 -6.83 14.74
CA ARG A 29 2.13 -5.51 14.29
C ARG A 29 2.16 -5.44 12.76
N THR A 30 1.71 -4.33 12.23
CA THR A 30 1.84 -3.93 10.83
C THR A 30 2.35 -2.51 10.78
N PHE A 31 3.18 -2.18 9.82
CA PHE A 31 3.65 -0.81 9.67
C PHE A 31 2.52 0.08 9.11
N THR A 32 2.20 1.17 9.77
CA THR A 32 1.12 2.11 9.39
C THR A 32 1.61 3.56 9.31
N GLY A 33 2.90 3.80 9.53
CA GLY A 33 3.51 5.12 9.55
C GLY A 33 4.29 5.39 10.83
N LEU A 34 4.73 6.63 10.99
CA LEU A 34 5.46 7.14 12.16
C LEU A 34 4.50 7.74 13.19
N GLY A 35 5.05 8.24 14.29
CA GLY A 35 4.32 9.03 15.28
C GLY A 35 3.84 10.38 14.70
N ARG A 36 2.73 10.89 15.24
CA ARG A 36 2.18 12.21 14.87
C ARG A 36 3.24 13.30 15.06
N GLY A 37 3.23 14.27 14.14
CA GLY A 37 4.16 15.41 14.19
C GLY A 37 5.45 15.21 13.41
N SER A 38 5.72 14.00 12.89
CA SER A 38 6.80 13.82 11.91
C SER A 38 6.49 14.62 10.65
N LYS A 39 7.52 15.20 10.04
CA LYS A 39 7.39 15.90 8.76
C LYS A 39 7.54 15.00 7.54
N GLN A 40 7.58 13.67 7.74
CA GLN A 40 7.63 12.69 6.65
C GLN A 40 6.24 12.22 6.25
N LEU A 41 6.02 12.06 4.95
CA LEU A 41 4.85 11.44 4.33
C LEU A 41 5.30 10.38 3.33
N ALA A 42 4.64 9.22 3.32
CA ALA A 42 4.87 8.20 2.30
C ALA A 42 3.68 8.12 1.34
N LEU A 43 3.89 8.46 0.06
CA LEU A 43 2.94 8.17 -1.01
C LEU A 43 3.06 6.71 -1.39
N THR A 44 1.94 5.99 -1.36
CA THR A 44 1.89 4.59 -1.75
C THR A 44 0.77 4.34 -2.75
N TYR A 45 1.05 3.53 -3.76
CA TYR A 45 0.12 3.20 -4.84
C TYR A 45 -0.07 1.69 -4.91
N ASP A 46 -1.32 1.24 -4.98
CA ASP A 46 -1.69 -0.16 -5.09
C ASP A 46 -2.23 -0.50 -6.49
N ASP A 47 -2.26 -1.78 -6.82
CA ASP A 47 -2.87 -2.37 -8.01
C ASP A 47 -2.12 -2.17 -9.35
N GLY A 48 -0.93 -1.56 -9.34
CA GLY A 48 -0.08 -1.45 -10.52
C GLY A 48 0.71 -2.74 -10.85
N PRO A 49 1.58 -2.71 -11.89
CA PRO A 49 1.75 -1.60 -12.84
C PRO A 49 0.54 -1.44 -13.76
N ASN A 50 0.30 -0.23 -14.25
CA ASN A 50 -0.84 0.08 -15.10
C ASN A 50 -0.47 1.10 -16.20
N ASP A 51 -0.83 0.83 -17.43
CA ASP A 51 -0.61 1.72 -18.56
C ASP A 51 -1.90 2.47 -18.93
N PRO A 52 -1.88 3.80 -19.10
CA PRO A 52 -0.69 4.69 -19.05
C PRO A 52 -0.44 5.33 -17.67
N HIS A 53 -1.23 5.01 -16.64
CA HIS A 53 -1.31 5.84 -15.44
C HIS A 53 -0.09 5.73 -14.52
N THR A 54 0.54 4.53 -14.40
CA THR A 54 1.80 4.38 -13.67
C THR A 54 2.90 5.24 -14.31
N LEU A 55 3.00 5.26 -15.65
CA LEU A 55 3.98 6.10 -16.36
C LEU A 55 3.74 7.59 -16.14
N ARG A 56 2.47 8.03 -16.19
CA ARG A 56 2.11 9.43 -15.89
C ARG A 56 2.41 9.82 -14.44
N LEU A 57 2.24 8.90 -13.50
CA LEU A 57 2.64 9.12 -12.10
C LEU A 57 4.15 9.30 -11.99
N LEU A 58 4.96 8.50 -12.72
CA LEU A 58 6.41 8.68 -12.77
C LEU A 58 6.80 10.08 -13.25
N GLU A 59 6.14 10.61 -14.28
CA GLU A 59 6.37 11.98 -14.76
C GLU A 59 6.08 13.03 -13.68
N VAL A 60 4.95 12.87 -12.95
CA VAL A 60 4.59 13.76 -11.84
C VAL A 60 5.58 13.67 -10.69
N LEU A 61 5.96 12.46 -10.29
CA LEU A 61 6.92 12.24 -9.20
C LEU A 61 8.29 12.81 -9.54
N ALA A 62 8.75 12.59 -10.77
CA ALA A 62 10.02 13.16 -11.27
C ALA A 62 9.99 14.71 -11.31
N LYS A 63 8.90 15.32 -11.79
CA LYS A 63 8.69 16.79 -11.78
C LYS A 63 8.91 17.39 -10.40
N HIS A 64 8.51 16.68 -9.36
CA HIS A 64 8.63 17.14 -7.98
C HIS A 64 9.85 16.60 -7.25
N GLU A 65 10.69 15.78 -7.87
CA GLU A 65 11.83 15.10 -7.23
C GLU A 65 11.40 14.31 -5.99
N VAL A 66 10.34 13.50 -6.13
CA VAL A 66 9.73 12.70 -5.05
C VAL A 66 9.78 11.23 -5.41
N HIS A 67 10.20 10.41 -4.44
CA HIS A 67 10.11 8.96 -4.56
C HIS A 67 8.86 8.44 -3.81
N ALA A 68 8.29 7.37 -4.32
CA ALA A 68 7.08 6.74 -3.79
C ALA A 68 7.25 5.21 -3.69
N THR A 69 6.25 4.53 -3.13
CA THR A 69 6.24 3.08 -3.04
C THR A 69 5.04 2.51 -3.79
N PHE A 70 5.27 1.49 -4.61
CA PHE A 70 4.25 0.84 -5.43
C PHE A 70 4.07 -0.61 -4.99
N PHE A 71 2.86 -0.99 -4.57
CA PHE A 71 2.49 -2.36 -4.26
C PHE A 71 1.88 -3.01 -5.49
N LEU A 72 2.63 -3.91 -6.11
CA LEU A 72 2.36 -4.38 -7.46
C LEU A 72 1.66 -5.74 -7.46
N ILE A 73 0.65 -5.89 -8.33
CA ILE A 73 -0.03 -7.16 -8.60
C ILE A 73 0.83 -7.99 -9.55
N GLY A 74 1.26 -9.18 -9.11
CA GLY A 74 2.22 -10.01 -9.85
C GLY A 74 1.81 -10.34 -11.28
N ARG A 75 0.52 -10.61 -11.54
CA ARG A 75 0.05 -10.86 -12.92
C ARG A 75 0.23 -9.65 -13.85
N TYR A 76 0.17 -8.42 -13.34
CA TYR A 76 0.41 -7.21 -14.12
C TYR A 76 1.91 -6.91 -14.26
N VAL A 77 2.71 -7.27 -13.25
CA VAL A 77 4.18 -7.28 -13.35
C VAL A 77 4.62 -8.16 -14.53
N SER A 78 4.05 -9.38 -14.65
CA SER A 78 4.36 -10.29 -15.75
C SER A 78 3.93 -9.74 -17.12
N GLN A 79 2.85 -8.94 -17.18
CA GLN A 79 2.39 -8.31 -18.43
C GLN A 79 3.23 -7.11 -18.85
N ARG A 80 3.70 -6.30 -17.90
CA ARG A 80 4.42 -5.05 -18.13
C ARG A 80 5.68 -4.94 -17.26
N PRO A 81 6.64 -5.86 -17.42
CA PRO A 81 7.91 -5.81 -16.69
C PRO A 81 8.74 -4.58 -17.03
N ASP A 82 8.50 -3.96 -18.20
CA ASP A 82 9.13 -2.71 -18.61
C ASP A 82 8.77 -1.54 -17.69
N ILE A 83 7.51 -1.42 -17.26
CA ILE A 83 7.07 -0.38 -16.30
C ILE A 83 7.72 -0.62 -14.92
N VAL A 84 7.84 -1.87 -14.49
CA VAL A 84 8.47 -2.19 -13.21
C VAL A 84 9.97 -1.83 -13.22
N ARG A 85 10.66 -2.09 -14.34
CA ARG A 85 12.06 -1.63 -14.53
C ARG A 85 12.17 -0.11 -14.47
N GLU A 86 11.18 0.61 -15.04
CA GLU A 86 11.17 2.07 -14.98
C GLU A 86 10.98 2.58 -13.54
N LEU A 87 10.06 1.99 -12.76
CA LEU A 87 9.88 2.31 -11.34
C LEU A 87 11.19 2.20 -10.56
N ILE A 88 11.93 1.10 -10.73
CA ILE A 88 13.21 0.89 -10.03
C ILE A 88 14.28 1.88 -10.52
N ARG A 89 14.40 2.11 -11.84
CA ARG A 89 15.38 3.06 -12.39
C ARG A 89 15.15 4.50 -11.91
N SER A 90 13.90 4.85 -11.66
CA SER A 90 13.49 6.16 -11.15
C SER A 90 13.56 6.27 -9.62
N GLY A 91 14.15 5.28 -8.93
CA GLY A 91 14.38 5.31 -7.47
C GLY A 91 13.15 5.01 -6.60
N HIS A 92 12.06 4.52 -7.20
CA HIS A 92 10.87 4.15 -6.42
C HIS A 92 11.03 2.77 -5.77
N ALA A 93 10.37 2.58 -4.63
CA ALA A 93 10.30 1.29 -3.96
C ALA A 93 9.13 0.45 -4.49
N ILE A 94 9.32 -0.87 -4.57
CA ILE A 94 8.27 -1.82 -4.97
C ILE A 94 7.98 -2.80 -3.84
N GLY A 95 6.70 -3.09 -3.63
CA GLY A 95 6.19 -4.06 -2.66
C GLY A 95 5.31 -5.12 -3.34
N ASN A 96 5.14 -6.24 -2.66
CA ASN A 96 4.29 -7.34 -3.11
C ASN A 96 2.81 -7.04 -2.79
N HIS A 97 1.91 -7.17 -3.80
CA HIS A 97 0.47 -7.02 -3.62
C HIS A 97 -0.30 -8.29 -4.04
N THR A 98 0.31 -9.47 -3.80
CA THR A 98 -0.16 -10.78 -4.25
C THR A 98 -0.13 -10.95 -5.78
N PHE A 99 -0.35 -12.15 -6.28
CA PHE A 99 -0.30 -12.40 -7.72
C PHE A 99 -1.61 -12.05 -8.43
N THR A 100 -2.77 -12.40 -7.84
CA THR A 100 -4.09 -12.19 -8.46
C THR A 100 -5.02 -11.25 -7.70
N HIS A 101 -4.56 -10.69 -6.57
CA HIS A 101 -5.32 -9.77 -5.72
C HIS A 101 -6.57 -10.41 -5.05
N PRO A 102 -6.49 -11.60 -4.42
CA PRO A 102 -7.64 -12.19 -3.74
C PRO A 102 -7.82 -11.63 -2.33
N LEU A 103 -9.04 -11.67 -1.81
CA LEU A 103 -9.27 -11.41 -0.39
C LEU A 103 -8.73 -12.57 0.46
N LEU A 104 -7.57 -12.37 1.09
CA LEU A 104 -6.78 -13.42 1.75
C LEU A 104 -7.41 -14.00 3.01
N ILE A 105 -8.33 -13.29 3.67
CA ILE A 105 -8.97 -13.79 4.90
C ILE A 105 -9.75 -15.10 4.72
N PHE A 106 -10.15 -15.42 3.49
CA PHE A 106 -10.86 -16.67 3.16
C PHE A 106 -9.94 -17.72 2.49
N LYS A 107 -8.64 -17.45 2.37
CA LYS A 107 -7.69 -18.37 1.70
C LYS A 107 -7.01 -19.30 2.70
N THR A 108 -6.69 -20.53 2.26
CA THR A 108 -5.85 -21.44 3.04
C THR A 108 -4.41 -20.93 3.10
N SER A 109 -3.60 -21.42 4.06
CA SER A 109 -2.18 -21.06 4.17
C SER A 109 -1.42 -21.31 2.87
N ARG A 110 -1.68 -22.44 2.21
CA ARG A 110 -1.05 -22.80 0.93
C ARG A 110 -1.44 -21.81 -0.19
N GLN A 111 -2.71 -21.42 -0.27
CA GLN A 111 -3.16 -20.42 -1.26
C GLN A 111 -2.53 -19.05 -1.01
N ILE A 112 -2.42 -18.63 0.28
CA ILE A 112 -1.74 -17.39 0.65
C ILE A 112 -0.27 -17.42 0.24
N GLU A 113 0.42 -18.53 0.58
CA GLU A 113 1.83 -18.73 0.23
C GLU A 113 2.03 -18.69 -1.30
N THR A 114 1.19 -19.39 -2.07
CA THR A 114 1.22 -19.37 -3.54
C THR A 114 1.07 -17.96 -4.09
N GLU A 115 0.08 -17.20 -3.65
CA GLU A 115 -0.17 -15.82 -4.09
C GLU A 115 1.03 -14.90 -3.85
N LEU A 116 1.65 -15.01 -2.67
CA LEU A 116 2.82 -14.19 -2.32
C LEU A 116 4.06 -14.62 -3.10
N MET A 117 4.33 -15.92 -3.21
CA MET A 117 5.49 -16.45 -3.92
C MET A 117 5.43 -16.24 -5.43
N ASP A 118 4.25 -16.37 -6.04
CA ASP A 118 4.09 -16.12 -7.48
C ASP A 118 4.30 -14.64 -7.82
N CYS A 119 3.86 -13.73 -6.95
CA CYS A 119 4.18 -12.32 -7.08
C CYS A 119 5.68 -12.06 -6.90
N GLN A 120 6.34 -12.67 -5.90
CA GLN A 120 7.80 -12.56 -5.72
C GLN A 120 8.57 -13.06 -6.94
N ARG A 121 8.12 -14.16 -7.54
CA ARG A 121 8.71 -14.69 -8.77
C ARG A 121 8.58 -13.70 -9.93
N ALA A 122 7.37 -13.14 -10.12
CA ALA A 122 7.13 -12.15 -11.17
C ALA A 122 8.01 -10.90 -11.00
N LEU A 123 8.20 -10.41 -9.76
CA LEU A 123 9.12 -9.30 -9.47
C LEU A 123 10.57 -9.69 -9.75
N GLY A 124 11.00 -10.87 -9.31
CA GLY A 124 12.34 -11.39 -9.57
C GLY A 124 12.64 -11.50 -11.07
N ASP A 125 11.70 -12.03 -11.85
CA ASP A 125 11.84 -12.17 -13.31
C ASP A 125 11.87 -10.79 -14.01
N ALA A 126 11.14 -9.80 -13.50
CA ALA A 126 11.08 -8.46 -14.10
C ALA A 126 12.33 -7.61 -13.83
N VAL A 127 12.83 -7.61 -12.59
CA VAL A 127 13.86 -6.64 -12.11
C VAL A 127 15.01 -7.28 -11.32
N GLY A 128 15.06 -8.60 -11.17
CA GLY A 128 16.13 -9.29 -10.47
C GLY A 128 16.12 -9.16 -8.94
N VAL A 129 15.08 -8.53 -8.36
CA VAL A 129 14.94 -8.33 -6.92
C VAL A 129 13.59 -8.83 -6.42
N GLN A 130 13.55 -9.19 -5.14
CA GLN A 130 12.31 -9.56 -4.45
C GLN A 130 11.92 -8.45 -3.48
N ALA A 131 10.61 -8.25 -3.29
CA ALA A 131 10.12 -7.33 -2.28
C ALA A 131 10.41 -7.87 -0.86
N THR A 132 10.75 -6.99 0.07
CA THR A 132 10.91 -7.29 1.50
C THR A 132 9.69 -6.90 2.33
N PHE A 133 8.74 -6.23 1.71
CA PHE A 133 7.47 -5.81 2.32
C PHE A 133 6.31 -6.07 1.36
N TRP A 134 5.12 -6.11 1.92
CA TRP A 134 3.91 -6.42 1.17
C TRP A 134 2.69 -5.71 1.76
N ARG A 135 1.63 -5.61 0.97
CA ARG A 135 0.34 -5.10 1.42
C ARG A 135 -0.75 -6.11 1.08
N PRO A 136 -1.60 -6.52 2.06
CA PRO A 136 -2.70 -7.42 1.78
C PRO A 136 -3.78 -6.71 0.95
N PRO A 137 -4.31 -7.37 -0.11
CA PRO A 137 -5.46 -6.89 -0.85
C PRO A 137 -6.61 -6.46 0.07
N PHE A 138 -7.22 -5.32 -0.21
CA PHE A 138 -8.30 -4.72 0.60
C PHE A 138 -7.92 -4.44 2.08
N GLY A 139 -6.66 -4.54 2.44
CA GLY A 139 -6.22 -4.54 3.84
C GLY A 139 -6.61 -5.80 4.63
N GLY A 140 -7.15 -6.80 3.96
CA GLY A 140 -7.74 -8.00 4.54
C GLY A 140 -6.70 -8.93 5.16
N ARG A 141 -6.71 -9.08 6.49
CA ARG A 141 -5.75 -9.92 7.22
C ARG A 141 -6.37 -10.62 8.43
N ARG A 142 -5.76 -11.72 8.82
CA ARG A 142 -6.00 -12.50 10.03
C ARG A 142 -4.67 -13.09 10.50
N PRO A 143 -4.55 -13.67 11.71
CA PRO A 143 -3.28 -14.17 12.23
C PRO A 143 -2.51 -15.05 11.24
N GLU A 144 -3.21 -15.95 10.57
CA GLU A 144 -2.62 -16.88 9.60
C GLU A 144 -2.01 -16.17 8.38
N VAL A 145 -2.68 -15.12 7.87
CA VAL A 145 -2.20 -14.33 6.73
C VAL A 145 -0.86 -13.64 7.07
N LEU A 146 -0.80 -13.01 8.24
CA LEU A 146 0.43 -12.35 8.71
C LEU A 146 1.54 -13.36 9.01
N ARG A 147 1.20 -14.53 9.56
CA ARG A 147 2.17 -15.59 9.87
C ARG A 147 2.83 -16.14 8.60
N VAL A 148 2.04 -16.42 7.55
CA VAL A 148 2.57 -16.91 6.27
C VAL A 148 3.46 -15.87 5.62
N ALA A 149 3.03 -14.60 5.53
CA ALA A 149 3.83 -13.55 4.94
C ALA A 149 5.18 -13.35 5.66
N ARG A 150 5.18 -13.33 7.00
CA ARG A 150 6.43 -13.19 7.77
C ARG A 150 7.37 -14.38 7.61
N LYS A 151 6.83 -15.61 7.50
CA LYS A 151 7.64 -16.81 7.19
C LYS A 151 8.37 -16.67 5.86
N LEU A 152 7.81 -15.91 4.92
CA LEU A 152 8.41 -15.58 3.63
C LEU A 152 9.33 -14.34 3.67
N GLY A 153 9.57 -13.76 4.83
CA GLY A 153 10.39 -12.55 4.99
C GLY A 153 9.69 -11.26 4.53
N LEU A 154 8.36 -11.27 4.42
CA LEU A 154 7.56 -10.14 3.95
C LEU A 154 6.98 -9.36 5.14
N GLU A 155 7.44 -8.12 5.35
CA GLU A 155 6.91 -7.24 6.40
C GLU A 155 5.58 -6.60 5.94
N PRO A 156 4.50 -6.70 6.74
CA PRO A 156 3.21 -6.15 6.38
C PRO A 156 3.17 -4.63 6.54
N VAL A 157 2.84 -3.93 5.46
CA VAL A 157 2.69 -2.48 5.40
C VAL A 157 1.24 -2.14 5.08
N MET A 158 0.62 -1.35 5.96
CA MET A 158 -0.74 -0.84 5.81
C MET A 158 -0.70 0.66 5.48
N TRP A 159 -1.75 1.36 5.81
CA TRP A 159 -1.89 2.82 5.67
C TRP A 159 -2.68 3.39 6.84
N ASN A 160 -2.60 4.67 7.05
CA ASN A 160 -3.44 5.40 8.00
C ASN A 160 -4.23 6.53 7.33
N ILE A 161 -3.93 6.83 6.06
CA ILE A 161 -4.66 7.80 5.24
C ILE A 161 -5.08 7.15 3.92
N THR A 162 -6.28 7.46 3.43
CA THR A 162 -6.73 7.06 2.09
C THR A 162 -7.42 8.20 1.36
N GLY A 163 -7.15 8.29 0.04
CA GLY A 163 -7.81 9.20 -0.88
C GLY A 163 -9.18 8.73 -1.34
N TYR A 164 -9.54 7.45 -1.13
CA TYR A 164 -10.75 6.80 -1.66
C TYR A 164 -10.87 6.93 -3.19
N ASP A 165 -9.75 6.79 -3.89
CA ASP A 165 -9.59 7.06 -5.33
C ASP A 165 -9.94 5.86 -6.23
N TRP A 166 -10.22 4.68 -5.67
CA TRP A 166 -10.53 3.47 -6.45
C TRP A 166 -11.80 3.57 -7.31
N ASN A 167 -12.75 4.46 -6.97
CA ASN A 167 -13.93 4.77 -7.77
C ASN A 167 -13.72 5.94 -8.75
N ALA A 168 -12.46 6.36 -8.96
CA ALA A 168 -12.07 7.48 -9.83
C ALA A 168 -12.89 8.78 -9.60
N PRO A 169 -13.09 9.25 -8.35
CA PRO A 169 -13.73 10.53 -8.10
C PRO A 169 -12.86 11.68 -8.62
N PRO A 170 -13.40 12.88 -8.81
CA PRO A 170 -12.60 14.05 -9.19
C PRO A 170 -11.38 14.26 -8.29
N ALA A 171 -10.26 14.66 -8.86
CA ALA A 171 -8.98 14.84 -8.16
C ALA A 171 -9.09 15.72 -6.90
N GLU A 172 -9.92 16.75 -6.97
CA GLU A 172 -10.20 17.66 -5.85
C GLU A 172 -10.82 16.94 -4.64
N GLN A 173 -11.67 15.94 -4.88
CA GLN A 173 -12.24 15.15 -3.79
C GLN A 173 -11.19 14.23 -3.16
N ILE A 174 -10.31 13.62 -3.97
CA ILE A 174 -9.18 12.82 -3.50
C ILE A 174 -8.29 13.68 -2.60
N GLU A 175 -7.87 14.85 -3.11
CA GLU A 175 -7.06 15.81 -2.37
C GLU A 175 -7.71 16.20 -1.04
N GLN A 176 -8.99 16.59 -1.06
CA GLN A 176 -9.71 16.99 0.13
C GLN A 176 -9.78 15.88 1.19
N LYS A 177 -9.98 14.63 0.76
CA LYS A 177 -10.01 13.46 1.65
C LYS A 177 -8.67 13.24 2.34
N VAL A 178 -7.57 13.26 1.59
CA VAL A 178 -6.21 13.15 2.14
C VAL A 178 -5.95 14.29 3.13
N ARG A 179 -6.21 15.54 2.74
CA ARG A 179 -5.96 16.73 3.57
C ARG A 179 -6.65 16.69 4.94
N LYS A 180 -7.87 16.15 5.01
CA LYS A 180 -8.60 16.02 6.29
C LYS A 180 -7.95 15.05 7.27
N GLN A 181 -7.12 14.14 6.78
CA GLN A 181 -6.55 13.03 7.57
C GLN A 181 -5.08 13.27 7.97
N VAL A 182 -4.29 13.99 7.16
CA VAL A 182 -2.85 14.19 7.39
C VAL A 182 -2.57 14.79 8.77
N ARG A 183 -1.64 14.14 9.49
CA ARG A 183 -1.17 14.54 10.84
C ARG A 183 0.37 14.53 10.94
N GLY A 184 1.04 14.07 9.87
CA GLY A 184 2.48 13.86 9.80
C GLY A 184 2.90 12.46 10.25
N GLY A 185 3.90 11.92 9.57
CA GLY A 185 4.33 10.52 9.71
C GLY A 185 3.39 9.52 9.03
N ASP A 186 2.65 9.96 8.05
CA ASP A 186 1.52 9.21 7.47
C ASP A 186 1.93 8.38 6.25
N VAL A 187 1.30 7.22 6.12
CA VAL A 187 1.30 6.39 4.92
C VAL A 187 -0.02 6.62 4.16
N ILE A 188 0.06 7.21 2.98
CA ILE A 188 -1.08 7.60 2.16
C ILE A 188 -1.34 6.52 1.11
N LEU A 189 -2.54 5.90 1.15
CA LEU A 189 -3.00 4.95 0.14
C LEU A 189 -3.70 5.67 -1.00
N LEU A 190 -3.18 5.44 -2.19
CA LEU A 190 -3.76 5.74 -3.49
C LEU A 190 -3.62 4.51 -4.40
N HIS A 191 -4.11 4.58 -5.64
CA HIS A 191 -4.05 3.49 -6.60
C HIS A 191 -3.54 4.00 -7.95
N ASP A 192 -2.58 3.29 -8.53
CA ASP A 192 -2.12 3.52 -9.90
C ASP A 192 -2.76 2.55 -10.90
N GLY A 193 -3.37 1.46 -10.38
CA GLY A 193 -4.05 0.45 -11.17
C GLY A 193 -5.44 0.09 -10.66
N GLY A 194 -5.93 -1.06 -11.09
CA GLY A 194 -7.21 -1.62 -10.64
C GLY A 194 -7.21 -3.14 -10.66
N HIS A 195 -7.55 -3.73 -9.53
CA HIS A 195 -7.46 -5.18 -9.33
C HIS A 195 -8.37 -6.03 -10.23
N LEU A 196 -9.46 -5.46 -10.79
CA LEU A 196 -10.37 -6.22 -11.66
C LEU A 196 -9.84 -6.34 -13.08
N ARG A 197 -9.18 -5.30 -13.59
CA ARG A 197 -8.67 -5.26 -14.96
C ARG A 197 -7.43 -4.39 -15.08
N PHE A 198 -6.54 -4.78 -15.98
CA PHE A 198 -5.45 -3.93 -16.45
C PHE A 198 -6.02 -2.74 -17.26
N GLY A 199 -5.35 -1.59 -17.22
CA GLY A 199 -5.81 -0.38 -17.92
C GLY A 199 -6.95 0.37 -17.21
N ALA A 200 -7.15 0.17 -15.90
CA ALA A 200 -8.13 0.94 -15.14
C ALA A 200 -7.78 2.44 -15.13
N ASP A 201 -8.77 3.31 -15.33
CA ASP A 201 -8.55 4.75 -15.34
C ASP A 201 -8.17 5.27 -13.95
N ARG A 202 -7.02 5.96 -13.88
CA ARG A 202 -6.46 6.62 -12.69
C ARG A 202 -5.99 8.04 -12.97
N ALA A 203 -6.52 8.67 -14.04
CA ALA A 203 -6.16 10.04 -14.40
C ALA A 203 -6.39 11.02 -13.25
N GLN A 204 -7.47 10.85 -12.49
CA GLN A 204 -7.77 11.71 -11.35
C GLN A 204 -6.80 11.52 -10.17
N THR A 205 -6.29 10.30 -9.96
CA THR A 205 -5.22 10.02 -8.99
C THR A 205 -3.93 10.71 -9.38
N VAL A 206 -3.56 10.69 -10.66
CA VAL A 206 -2.37 11.39 -11.18
C VAL A 206 -2.46 12.90 -10.91
N ILE A 207 -3.60 13.52 -11.23
CA ILE A 207 -3.83 14.96 -10.98
C ILE A 207 -3.82 15.27 -9.47
N ALA A 208 -4.44 14.44 -8.65
CA ALA A 208 -4.46 14.62 -7.19
C ALA A 208 -3.05 14.50 -6.60
N THR A 209 -2.23 13.56 -7.10
CA THR A 209 -0.84 13.39 -6.68
C THR A 209 -0.02 14.67 -6.91
N ASP A 210 -0.10 15.26 -8.11
CA ASP A 210 0.61 16.51 -8.44
C ASP A 210 0.28 17.63 -7.43
N ARG A 211 -1.02 17.82 -7.14
CA ARG A 211 -1.49 18.84 -6.19
C ARG A 211 -1.09 18.55 -4.75
N LEU A 212 -1.18 17.29 -4.31
CA LEU A 212 -0.80 16.87 -2.95
C LEU A 212 0.68 17.09 -2.70
N ILE A 213 1.55 16.74 -3.65
CA ILE A 213 2.99 16.92 -3.52
C ILE A 213 3.33 18.42 -3.46
N ALA A 214 2.82 19.23 -4.41
CA ALA A 214 3.07 20.65 -4.44
C ALA A 214 2.69 21.32 -3.11
N ARG A 215 1.52 20.97 -2.58
CA ARG A 215 1.01 21.49 -1.31
C ARG A 215 1.90 21.09 -0.15
N TYR A 216 2.13 19.79 0.08
CA TYR A 216 2.82 19.35 1.28
C TYR A 216 4.31 19.68 1.28
N LYS A 217 4.96 19.78 0.11
CA LYS A 217 6.31 20.37 0.02
C LYS A 217 6.31 21.83 0.46
N SER A 218 5.29 22.62 0.07
CA SER A 218 5.19 24.03 0.53
C SER A 218 4.89 24.13 2.03
N ASP A 219 4.24 23.13 2.64
CA ASP A 219 3.97 23.05 4.07
C ASP A 219 5.17 22.44 4.85
N GLY A 220 6.31 22.22 4.19
CA GLY A 220 7.57 21.73 4.76
C GLY A 220 7.58 20.24 5.10
N TYR A 221 6.77 19.43 4.39
CA TYR A 221 6.83 17.98 4.48
C TYR A 221 7.83 17.41 3.48
N GLU A 222 8.48 16.33 3.89
CA GLU A 222 9.35 15.49 3.07
C GLU A 222 8.58 14.23 2.64
N PHE A 223 8.67 13.88 1.34
CA PHE A 223 8.14 12.63 0.83
C PHE A 223 9.24 11.58 0.81
N VAL A 224 8.95 10.43 1.42
CA VAL A 224 9.88 9.30 1.56
C VAL A 224 9.22 8.00 1.11
N THR A 225 10.02 7.03 0.70
CA THR A 225 9.56 5.66 0.44
C THR A 225 9.26 4.92 1.76
N ILE A 226 8.51 3.82 1.68
CA ILE A 226 8.26 2.96 2.85
C ILE A 226 9.55 2.45 3.48
N PRO A 227 10.55 1.92 2.73
CA PRO A 227 11.83 1.54 3.34
C PRO A 227 12.51 2.67 4.12
N GLU A 228 12.58 3.88 3.58
CA GLU A 228 13.18 5.04 4.25
C GLU A 228 12.40 5.41 5.51
N MET A 229 11.06 5.43 5.44
CA MET A 229 10.20 5.72 6.60
C MET A 229 10.36 4.65 7.70
N MET A 230 10.49 3.37 7.35
CA MET A 230 10.74 2.30 8.31
C MET A 230 12.10 2.42 8.99
N LEU A 231 13.14 2.85 8.28
CA LEU A 231 14.46 3.12 8.86
C LEU A 231 14.38 4.25 9.88
N SER A 232 13.66 5.34 9.58
CA SER A 232 13.44 6.45 10.52
C SER A 232 12.72 6.01 11.80
N SER A 233 11.80 5.03 11.70
CA SER A 233 11.09 4.49 12.89
C SER A 233 12.01 3.75 13.85
N ASN A 234 13.06 3.08 13.34
CA ASN A 234 14.00 2.31 14.16
C ASN A 234 15.05 3.20 14.86
N GLY A 235 15.27 4.41 14.35
CA GLY A 235 16.20 5.39 14.93
C GLY A 235 15.64 6.09 16.17
N HIS A 236 14.33 6.27 16.27
CA HIS A 236 13.67 6.97 17.40
C HIS A 236 13.36 6.06 18.60
N GLY A 237 13.63 4.77 18.54
CA GLY A 237 13.39 3.80 19.63
C GLY A 237 14.62 3.47 20.47
N ARG A 238 15.71 4.23 20.36
CA ARG A 238 16.97 4.00 21.07
C ARG A 238 17.41 5.17 21.97
N GLU A 239 16.51 6.09 22.29
CA GLU A 239 16.75 7.12 23.31
C GLU A 239 15.92 6.87 24.56
#